data_709269c21104d017a7d645ade34dad91
#
_entry.id   709269c21104d017a7d645ade34dad91
#
_cell.length_a   1.000
_cell.length_b   1.000
_cell.length_c   1.000
_cell.angle_alpha   90.00
_cell.angle_beta   90.00
_cell.angle_gamma   90.00
#
_symmetry.space_group_name_H-M   'P 1'
#
loop_
_entity.id
_entity.type
_entity.pdbx_description
1 polymer ?
#
loop_
_entity_poly.entity_id
_entity_poly.type
_entity_poly.pdbx_seq_one_letter_code
_entity_poly.pdbx_strand_id
1 'polypeptide(L)'
;RAWYRDNHIPVLAYSSLGRGMFAGIVKSNDIEGAKKILDPFAVKGYCYPENFERLARAEQLAAEKNCSVPQIALAWIMNQDFEVFPLVSAKKASRIVSNVQALDITLTKDEAEWLDLRRDRR
;
A
#
# COMPACT_ATOMS: atom_id res chain seq x y z
N ARG A 1 8.25 -13.41 5.50
CA ARG A 1 7.83 -13.62 4.09
C ARG A 1 8.40 -14.92 3.56
N ALA A 2 9.72 -15.16 3.66
CA ALA A 2 10.38 -16.37 3.16
C ALA A 2 9.69 -17.66 3.62
N TRP A 3 9.29 -17.75 4.89
CA TRP A 3 8.59 -18.92 5.41
C TRP A 3 7.27 -19.23 4.67
N TYR A 4 6.46 -18.22 4.34
CA TYR A 4 5.22 -18.43 3.56
C TYR A 4 5.50 -18.94 2.15
N ARG A 5 6.49 -18.33 1.48
CA ARG A 5 6.95 -18.76 0.16
C ARG A 5 7.45 -20.21 0.18
N ASP A 6 8.35 -20.53 1.11
CA ASP A 6 9.05 -21.81 1.18
C ASP A 6 8.09 -22.96 1.57
N ASN A 7 6.98 -22.66 2.25
CA ASN A 7 5.95 -23.63 2.62
C ASN A 7 4.69 -23.56 1.74
N HIS A 8 4.67 -22.73 0.69
CA HIS A 8 3.53 -22.58 -0.23
C HIS A 8 2.21 -22.24 0.50
N ILE A 9 2.27 -21.39 1.53
CA ILE A 9 1.09 -21.00 2.32
C ILE A 9 0.58 -19.66 1.84
N PRO A 10 -0.65 -19.60 1.27
CA PRO A 10 -1.25 -18.35 0.86
C PRO A 10 -1.60 -17.47 2.06
N VAL A 11 -1.46 -16.16 1.89
CA VAL A 11 -1.73 -15.17 2.93
C VAL A 11 -2.93 -14.30 2.55
N LEU A 12 -3.91 -14.19 3.41
CA LEU A 12 -4.97 -13.20 3.33
C LEU A 12 -4.54 -11.93 4.08
N ALA A 13 -4.13 -10.91 3.35
CA ALA A 13 -3.61 -9.68 3.94
C ALA A 13 -4.76 -8.78 4.44
N TYR A 14 -4.96 -8.76 5.76
CA TYR A 14 -5.92 -7.88 6.41
C TYR A 14 -5.38 -6.44 6.50
N SER A 15 -6.28 -5.46 6.50
CA SER A 15 -5.93 -4.02 6.53
C SER A 15 -4.98 -3.60 5.41
N SER A 16 -5.22 -4.07 4.20
CA SER A 16 -4.36 -3.91 3.02
C SER A 16 -3.98 -2.47 2.70
N LEU A 17 -4.80 -1.48 3.10
CA LEU A 17 -4.52 -0.06 2.93
C LEU A 17 -4.12 0.64 4.25
N GLY A 18 -3.60 -0.11 5.23
CA GLY A 18 -3.10 0.43 6.49
C GLY A 18 -4.16 1.22 7.26
N ARG A 19 -5.42 0.73 7.32
CA ARG A 19 -6.56 1.40 7.96
C ARG A 19 -6.76 2.86 7.51
N GLY A 20 -6.50 3.14 6.25
CA GLY A 20 -6.63 4.47 5.65
C GLY A 20 -5.31 5.18 5.34
N MET A 21 -4.19 4.75 5.91
CA MET A 21 -2.88 5.36 5.66
C MET A 21 -2.52 5.42 4.17
N PHE A 22 -2.83 4.35 3.42
CA PHE A 22 -2.60 4.24 1.98
C PHE A 22 -3.88 4.31 1.15
N ALA A 23 -4.99 4.80 1.72
CA ALA A 23 -6.27 4.91 1.01
C ALA A 23 -6.43 6.20 0.17
N GLY A 24 -5.38 7.01 0.05
CA GLY A 24 -5.39 8.27 -0.68
C GLY A 24 -6.11 9.42 0.04
N ILE A 25 -6.41 9.28 1.33
CA ILE A 25 -7.08 10.30 2.15
C ILE A 25 -6.11 11.13 2.98
N VAL A 26 -4.87 10.70 3.16
CA VAL A 26 -3.80 11.44 3.83
C VAL A 26 -2.67 11.74 2.85
N LYS A 27 -1.84 12.71 3.19
CA LYS A 27 -0.68 13.13 2.40
C LYS A 27 0.60 12.90 3.19
N SER A 28 1.67 12.52 2.50
CA SER A 28 2.96 12.23 3.12
C SER A 28 3.61 13.44 3.80
N ASN A 29 3.32 14.64 3.34
CA ASN A 29 3.84 15.91 3.86
C ASN A 29 2.96 16.55 4.94
N ASP A 30 1.87 15.89 5.38
CA ASP A 30 0.95 16.41 6.40
C ASP A 30 0.66 15.38 7.49
N ILE A 31 1.65 15.15 8.35
CA ILE A 31 1.57 14.19 9.45
C ILE A 31 0.45 14.54 10.44
N GLU A 32 0.33 15.82 10.79
CA GLU A 32 -0.67 16.25 11.76
C GLU A 32 -2.10 16.19 11.19
N GLY A 33 -2.27 16.47 9.89
CA GLY A 33 -3.54 16.25 9.19
C GLY A 33 -3.90 14.76 9.12
N ALA A 34 -2.92 13.88 8.86
CA ALA A 34 -3.13 12.44 8.87
C ALA A 34 -3.64 11.94 10.23
N LYS A 35 -3.06 12.40 11.33
CA LYS A 35 -3.49 12.03 12.70
C LYS A 35 -4.91 12.49 13.03
N LYS A 36 -5.40 13.56 12.39
CA LYS A 36 -6.79 14.05 12.58
C LYS A 36 -7.80 13.28 11.75
N ILE A 37 -7.39 12.75 10.60
CA ILE A 37 -8.26 12.03 9.64
C ILE A 37 -8.37 10.55 10.00
N LEU A 38 -7.27 9.93 10.43
CA LEU A 38 -7.19 8.51 10.73
C LEU A 38 -7.78 8.19 12.11
N ASP A 39 -8.35 6.99 12.24
CA ASP A 39 -8.82 6.52 13.55
C ASP A 39 -7.63 6.30 14.53
N PRO A 40 -7.87 6.30 15.86
CA PRO A 40 -6.80 6.17 16.85
C PRO A 40 -5.95 4.89 16.71
N PHE A 41 -6.54 3.78 16.26
CA PHE A 41 -5.78 2.55 16.03
C PHE A 41 -4.88 2.67 14.80
N ALA A 42 -5.36 3.35 13.74
CA ALA A 42 -4.55 3.64 12.57
C ALA A 42 -3.39 4.57 12.92
N VAL A 43 -3.65 5.62 13.72
CA VAL A 43 -2.59 6.54 14.19
C VAL A 43 -1.53 5.77 14.98
N LYS A 44 -1.95 4.95 15.96
CA LYS A 44 -1.03 4.16 16.77
C LYS A 44 -0.28 3.09 15.98
N GLY A 45 -0.93 2.48 14.99
CA GLY A 45 -0.38 1.34 14.25
C GLY A 45 0.41 1.71 13.00
N TYR A 46 0.17 2.89 12.40
CA TYR A 46 0.72 3.21 11.09
C TYR A 46 1.38 4.59 10.98
N CYS A 47 1.12 5.56 11.86
CA CYS A 47 1.71 6.90 11.76
C CYS A 47 3.15 6.96 12.27
N TYR A 48 4.03 6.16 11.68
CA TYR A 48 5.47 6.20 11.92
C TYR A 48 6.19 6.91 10.76
N PRO A 49 7.36 7.55 10.99
CA PRO A 49 8.11 8.25 9.95
C PRO A 49 8.35 7.39 8.70
N GLU A 50 8.69 6.13 8.87
CA GLU A 50 8.94 5.19 7.77
C GLU A 50 7.71 4.96 6.88
N ASN A 51 6.51 5.00 7.46
CA ASN A 51 5.28 4.86 6.68
C ASN A 51 4.91 6.14 5.93
N PHE A 52 5.26 7.30 6.45
CA PHE A 52 5.15 8.55 5.68
C PHE A 52 6.14 8.59 4.53
N GLU A 53 7.35 8.06 4.70
CA GLU A 53 8.29 7.88 3.59
C GLU A 53 7.76 6.90 2.55
N ARG A 54 7.23 5.74 2.96
CA ARG A 54 6.55 4.80 2.05
C ARG A 54 5.40 5.46 1.31
N LEU A 55 4.60 6.28 2.00
CA LEU A 55 3.50 7.02 1.39
C LEU A 55 4.00 8.02 0.35
N ALA A 56 5.08 8.77 0.65
CA ALA A 56 5.70 9.68 -0.32
C ALA A 56 6.18 8.95 -1.58
N ARG A 57 6.82 7.80 -1.41
CA ARG A 57 7.25 6.94 -2.53
C ARG A 57 6.06 6.39 -3.32
N ALA A 58 4.98 6.01 -2.63
CA ALA A 58 3.75 5.57 -3.29
C ALA A 58 3.05 6.72 -4.05
N GLU A 59 3.03 7.94 -3.52
CA GLU A 59 2.52 9.14 -4.20
C GLU A 59 3.32 9.43 -5.48
N GLN A 60 4.64 9.36 -5.41
CA GLN A 60 5.52 9.56 -6.56
C GLN A 60 5.25 8.50 -7.64
N LEU A 61 5.25 7.23 -7.27
CA LEU A 61 5.06 6.14 -8.23
C LEU A 61 3.64 6.14 -8.83
N ALA A 62 2.63 6.52 -8.05
CA ALA A 62 1.26 6.69 -8.53
C ALA A 62 1.16 7.77 -9.62
N ALA A 63 1.85 8.90 -9.42
CA ALA A 63 1.91 9.96 -10.43
C ALA A 63 2.60 9.49 -11.72
N GLU A 64 3.71 8.77 -11.61
CA GLU A 64 4.47 8.26 -12.77
C GLU A 64 3.71 7.20 -13.55
N LYS A 65 2.99 6.30 -12.86
CA LYS A 65 2.19 5.24 -13.48
C LYS A 65 0.75 5.69 -13.82
N ASN A 66 0.42 6.96 -13.60
CA ASN A 66 -0.91 7.53 -13.84
C ASN A 66 -2.02 6.73 -13.15
N CYS A 67 -1.82 6.40 -11.88
CA CYS A 67 -2.76 5.67 -11.05
C CYS A 67 -2.87 6.30 -9.65
N SER A 68 -3.56 5.67 -8.72
CA SER A 68 -3.76 6.18 -7.37
C SER A 68 -2.87 5.48 -6.33
N VAL A 69 -2.64 6.15 -5.19
CA VAL A 69 -1.89 5.58 -4.05
C VAL A 69 -2.48 4.23 -3.58
N PRO A 70 -3.81 4.07 -3.37
CA PRO A 70 -4.35 2.77 -3.00
C PRO A 70 -4.10 1.69 -4.04
N GLN A 71 -4.08 2.02 -5.34
CA GLN A 71 -3.75 1.07 -6.38
C GLN A 71 -2.27 0.63 -6.31
N ILE A 72 -1.34 1.55 -6.05
CA ILE A 72 0.08 1.21 -5.82
C ILE A 72 0.23 0.32 -4.57
N ALA A 73 -0.46 0.64 -3.47
CA ALA A 73 -0.39 -0.15 -2.25
C ALA A 73 -0.91 -1.57 -2.45
N LEU A 74 -2.02 -1.75 -3.16
CA LEU A 74 -2.56 -3.07 -3.49
C LEU A 74 -1.66 -3.82 -4.46
N ALA A 75 -1.14 -3.17 -5.50
CA ALA A 75 -0.18 -3.75 -6.42
C ALA A 75 1.08 -4.22 -5.69
N TRP A 76 1.59 -3.46 -4.72
CA TRP A 76 2.73 -3.87 -3.92
C TRP A 76 2.47 -5.15 -3.12
N ILE A 77 1.27 -5.30 -2.53
CA ILE A 77 0.88 -6.54 -1.83
C ILE A 77 0.86 -7.71 -2.81
N MET A 78 0.23 -7.55 -3.96
CA MET A 78 0.08 -8.62 -4.96
C MET A 78 1.37 -8.98 -5.69
N ASN A 79 2.38 -8.10 -5.70
CA ASN A 79 3.70 -8.34 -6.30
C ASN A 79 4.74 -8.94 -5.32
N GLN A 80 4.31 -9.56 -4.22
CA GLN A 80 5.22 -10.30 -3.34
C GLN A 80 5.65 -11.62 -3.99
N ASP A 81 6.75 -12.19 -3.50
CA ASP A 81 7.33 -13.45 -3.98
C ASP A 81 6.67 -14.71 -3.39
N PHE A 82 5.45 -14.56 -2.87
CA PHE A 82 4.60 -15.62 -2.34
C PHE A 82 3.12 -15.27 -2.60
N GLU A 83 2.25 -16.27 -2.52
CA GLU A 83 0.81 -16.04 -2.73
C GLU A 83 0.21 -15.16 -1.63
N VAL A 84 -0.27 -13.99 -2.01
CA VAL A 84 -0.93 -13.06 -1.08
C VAL A 84 -2.13 -12.40 -1.73
N PHE A 85 -3.24 -12.37 -1.00
CA PHE A 85 -4.51 -11.82 -1.44
C PHE A 85 -4.90 -10.65 -0.52
N PRO A 86 -4.91 -9.41 -1.02
CA PRO A 86 -5.34 -8.27 -0.22
C PRO A 86 -6.84 -8.34 0.05
N LEU A 87 -7.23 -8.27 1.31
CA LEU A 87 -8.62 -8.12 1.71
C LEU A 87 -9.00 -6.65 1.63
N VAL A 88 -9.96 -6.33 0.78
CA VAL A 88 -10.42 -4.96 0.57
C VAL A 88 -11.92 -4.84 0.80
N SER A 89 -12.34 -3.69 1.33
CA SER A 89 -13.74 -3.31 1.39
C SER A 89 -13.90 -1.85 0.99
N ALA A 90 -15.08 -1.50 0.49
CA ALA A 90 -15.37 -0.11 0.15
C ALA A 90 -16.87 0.18 0.29
N LYS A 91 -17.18 1.40 0.75
CA LYS A 91 -18.57 1.88 0.85
C LYS A 91 -19.18 2.27 -0.48
N LYS A 92 -18.36 2.49 -1.52
CA LYS A 92 -18.80 2.92 -2.87
C LYS A 92 -18.31 1.92 -3.90
N ALA A 93 -19.19 1.54 -4.83
CA ALA A 93 -18.87 0.63 -5.93
C ALA A 93 -17.66 1.12 -6.77
N SER A 94 -17.56 2.44 -7.01
CA SER A 94 -16.44 3.02 -7.74
C SER A 94 -15.08 2.74 -7.11
N ARG A 95 -15.00 2.61 -5.78
CA ARG A 95 -13.76 2.23 -5.10
C ARG A 95 -13.42 0.75 -5.30
N ILE A 96 -14.41 -0.13 -5.38
CA ILE A 96 -14.16 -1.54 -5.71
C ILE A 96 -13.61 -1.63 -7.13
N VAL A 97 -14.22 -0.93 -8.10
CA VAL A 97 -13.70 -0.89 -9.48
C VAL A 97 -12.26 -0.38 -9.52
N SER A 98 -11.97 0.72 -8.82
CA SER A 98 -10.61 1.26 -8.72
C SER A 98 -9.61 0.27 -8.09
N ASN A 99 -10.04 -0.45 -7.04
CA ASN A 99 -9.19 -1.46 -6.40
C ASN A 99 -8.88 -2.63 -7.36
N VAL A 100 -9.86 -3.07 -8.16
CA VAL A 100 -9.65 -4.13 -9.17
C VAL A 100 -8.64 -3.71 -10.23
N GLN A 101 -8.62 -2.44 -10.63
CA GLN A 101 -7.63 -1.92 -11.58
C GLN A 101 -6.18 -2.03 -11.08
N ALA A 102 -5.97 -2.22 -9.77
CA ALA A 102 -4.62 -2.50 -9.24
C ALA A 102 -4.02 -3.81 -9.77
N LEU A 103 -4.83 -4.74 -10.26
CA LEU A 103 -4.38 -5.98 -10.91
C LEU A 103 -3.61 -5.72 -12.21
N ASP A 104 -3.89 -4.60 -12.89
CA ASP A 104 -3.24 -4.21 -14.14
C ASP A 104 -1.91 -3.48 -13.91
N ILE A 105 -1.55 -3.18 -12.65
CA ILE A 105 -0.34 -2.45 -12.30
C ILE A 105 0.78 -3.43 -12.01
N THR A 106 1.76 -3.45 -12.89
CA THR A 106 3.00 -4.20 -12.68
C THR A 106 4.03 -3.32 -11.96
N LEU A 107 4.58 -3.83 -10.86
CA LEU A 107 5.74 -3.26 -10.19
C LEU A 107 6.97 -4.10 -10.53
N THR A 108 8.06 -3.44 -10.87
CA THR A 108 9.35 -4.14 -10.96
C THR A 108 9.82 -4.54 -9.55
N LYS A 109 10.74 -5.49 -9.47
CA LYS A 109 11.35 -5.86 -8.19
C LYS A 109 11.98 -4.65 -7.50
N ASP A 110 12.66 -3.81 -8.27
CA ASP A 110 13.34 -2.61 -7.76
C ASP A 110 12.33 -1.59 -7.22
N GLU A 111 11.20 -1.36 -7.91
CA GLU A 111 10.11 -0.52 -7.42
C GLU A 111 9.49 -1.07 -6.13
N ALA A 112 9.26 -2.37 -6.05
CA ALA A 112 8.68 -3.01 -4.87
C ALA A 112 9.62 -2.93 -3.65
N GLU A 113 10.93 -3.12 -3.84
CA GLU A 113 11.94 -2.98 -2.80
C GLU A 113 12.12 -1.51 -2.37
N TRP A 114 12.03 -0.58 -3.32
CA TRP A 114 12.11 0.85 -3.04
C TRP A 114 10.89 1.32 -2.22
N LEU A 115 9.68 0.89 -2.56
CA LEU A 115 8.47 1.14 -1.77
C LEU A 115 8.59 0.58 -0.33
N ASP A 116 9.27 -0.54 -0.15
CA ASP A 116 9.50 -1.19 1.15
C ASP A 116 10.67 -0.59 1.94
N LEU A 117 11.30 0.46 1.44
CA LEU A 117 12.49 1.13 2.02
C LEU A 117 13.73 0.22 2.11
N ARG A 118 13.80 -0.83 1.29
CA ARG A 118 14.97 -1.73 1.20
C ARG A 118 16.03 -1.24 0.21
N ARG A 119 15.71 -0.18 -0.54
CA ARG A 119 16.58 0.49 -1.51
C ARG A 119 16.35 1.99 -1.47
N ASP A 120 17.43 2.75 -1.64
CA ASP A 120 17.36 4.22 -1.72
C ASP A 120 17.00 4.69 -3.13
N ARG A 121 17.29 3.86 -4.15
CA ARG A 121 17.04 4.15 -5.57
C ARG A 121 16.38 2.95 -6.25
N ARG A 122 15.65 3.20 -7.31
CA ARG A 122 15.02 2.23 -8.20
C ARG A 122 15.64 2.31 -9.60
#